data_92cf7f7a6bb48b57bb67becdee58cf2c
#
_entry.id   92cf7f7a6bb48b57bb67becdee58cf2c
#
_cell.length_a   1.000
_cell.length_b   1.000
_cell.length_c   1.000
_cell.angle_alpha   90.00
_cell.angle_beta   90.00
_cell.angle_gamma   90.00
#
_symmetry.space_group_name_H-M   'P 1'
#
loop_
_entity.id
_entity.type
_entity.pdbx_description
1 polymer ?
#
loop_
_entity_poly.entity_id
_entity_poly.type
_entity_poly.pdbx_seq_one_letter_code
_entity_poly.pdbx_strand_id
1 'polypeptide(L)'
;MKAVGLATEYNPFHNGHLYHLNKAMELTGADISVAVMSGDFVQRGEPAVLDKYTRTSMALNSGVNLVVELPVNYAVSSAESFAAGALKVLDYIKADSIAFGSESGDIERLSKLAHVLCDNEDTLYREISKYTANGISYAAARQKVVEKLTDKDTAAMLTSSNNILAVEYLKAIIKNNYAIKPYTVQRQGDDYNDTDIRSEYASATALRENLKNEMKKCIDSDCVDGDTIDTITKDDNDINNEKNNNINIINIINISEYIPVKAGLILSSNTNYIYPDDITEALFTRLLDILFASNYDKNVFIENVMQYPDVNKEIAGRLYKSAMDMITRTVPQRSESKDNGVFSFGSLCEHIKTKEVPLSRIKRALVRITLGLDKKHMEKYANEPYVRVLGFDKKGQEYLSYIRKTVEVPLITKTADYKEMLLDDIHAANIYNMIVAGKYGVKEFGDFVRGPVRV
;
A
#
# COMPACT_ATOMS: atom_id res chain seq x y z
N MET A 1 -14.06 13.01 23.39
CA MET A 1 -14.42 12.13 22.26
C MET A 1 -13.45 10.99 22.24
N LYS A 2 -13.94 9.78 22.15
CA LYS A 2 -13.13 8.57 22.11
C LYS A 2 -12.90 8.13 20.66
N ALA A 3 -11.66 7.90 20.26
CA ALA A 3 -11.30 7.60 18.89
C ALA A 3 -10.71 6.19 18.76
N VAL A 4 -11.14 5.45 17.71
CA VAL A 4 -10.50 4.21 17.29
C VAL A 4 -9.70 4.42 16.00
N GLY A 5 -8.43 4.06 16.05
CA GLY A 5 -7.52 4.07 14.90
C GLY A 5 -7.63 2.80 14.07
N LEU A 6 -7.52 2.95 12.77
CA LEU A 6 -7.48 1.87 11.78
C LEU A 6 -6.28 2.12 10.85
N ALA A 7 -5.30 1.21 10.82
CA ALA A 7 -4.21 1.29 9.85
C ALA A 7 -4.64 0.59 8.56
N THR A 8 -4.65 1.29 7.44
CA THR A 8 -5.34 0.85 6.22
C THR A 8 -4.59 1.18 4.93
N GLU A 9 -4.96 0.49 3.87
CA GLU A 9 -4.60 0.84 2.49
C GLU A 9 -5.84 1.23 1.67
N TYR A 10 -6.99 0.57 1.93
CA TYR A 10 -8.23 0.75 1.17
C TYR A 10 -8.02 0.70 -0.35
N ASN A 11 -7.45 -0.37 -0.83
CA ASN A 11 -6.94 -0.50 -2.20
C ASN A 11 -7.67 -1.56 -3.06
N PRO A 12 -8.95 -1.32 -3.48
CA PRO A 12 -9.88 -0.27 -3.05
C PRO A 12 -10.59 -0.57 -1.73
N PHE A 13 -11.46 0.36 -1.26
CA PHE A 13 -12.38 0.10 -0.14
C PHE A 13 -13.44 -0.93 -0.54
N HIS A 14 -13.72 -1.93 0.33
CA HIS A 14 -14.65 -3.04 0.06
C HIS A 14 -15.42 -3.49 1.31
N ASN A 15 -16.36 -4.42 1.16
CA ASN A 15 -17.24 -4.89 2.25
C ASN A 15 -16.47 -5.42 3.45
N GLY A 16 -15.33 -6.08 3.25
CA GLY A 16 -14.47 -6.53 4.36
C GLY A 16 -13.91 -5.35 5.19
N HIS A 17 -13.64 -4.21 4.57
CA HIS A 17 -13.23 -2.98 5.28
C HIS A 17 -14.42 -2.34 6.03
N LEU A 18 -15.61 -2.35 5.44
CA LEU A 18 -16.83 -1.88 6.12
C LEU A 18 -17.17 -2.76 7.33
N TYR A 19 -17.07 -4.09 7.19
CA TYR A 19 -17.23 -5.02 8.31
C TYR A 19 -16.23 -4.72 9.43
N HIS A 20 -14.95 -4.56 9.09
CA HIS A 20 -13.90 -4.23 10.05
C HIS A 20 -14.16 -2.91 10.76
N LEU A 21 -14.55 -1.84 10.03
CA LEU A 21 -14.92 -0.55 10.59
C LEU A 21 -16.05 -0.68 11.61
N ASN A 22 -17.15 -1.33 11.22
CA ASN A 22 -18.33 -1.50 12.08
C ASN A 22 -17.99 -2.29 13.35
N LYS A 23 -17.23 -3.37 13.23
CA LYS A 23 -16.77 -4.17 14.38
C LYS A 23 -15.77 -3.40 15.26
N ALA A 24 -14.90 -2.60 14.69
CA ALA A 24 -13.99 -1.75 15.46
C ALA A 24 -14.76 -0.73 16.31
N MET A 25 -15.76 -0.06 15.74
CA MET A 25 -16.62 0.87 16.47
C MET A 25 -17.42 0.18 17.58
N GLU A 26 -17.99 -0.99 17.29
CA GLU A 26 -18.72 -1.80 18.27
C GLU A 26 -17.84 -2.25 19.44
N LEU A 27 -16.69 -2.86 19.18
CA LEU A 27 -15.80 -3.41 20.19
C LEU A 27 -15.16 -2.34 21.08
N THR A 28 -14.84 -1.17 20.51
CA THR A 28 -14.17 -0.11 21.26
C THR A 28 -15.15 0.85 21.93
N GLY A 29 -16.40 0.90 21.47
CA GLY A 29 -17.37 1.92 21.88
C GLY A 29 -16.85 3.33 21.59
N ALA A 30 -16.10 3.51 20.49
CA ALA A 30 -15.56 4.80 20.10
C ALA A 30 -16.64 5.72 19.50
N ASP A 31 -16.47 7.03 19.69
CA ASP A 31 -17.35 8.06 19.09
C ASP A 31 -17.05 8.26 17.61
N ILE A 32 -15.75 8.08 17.24
CA ILE A 32 -15.25 8.31 15.90
C ILE A 32 -14.21 7.25 15.48
N SER A 33 -14.08 7.05 14.17
CA SER A 33 -13.03 6.28 13.53
C SER A 33 -12.01 7.18 12.83
N VAL A 34 -10.72 6.85 13.00
CA VAL A 34 -9.59 7.51 12.35
C VAL A 34 -8.83 6.50 11.51
N ALA A 35 -8.88 6.63 10.20
CA ALA A 35 -8.08 5.80 9.30
C ALA A 35 -6.72 6.46 9.06
N VAL A 36 -5.64 5.77 9.43
CA VAL A 36 -4.27 6.08 8.97
C VAL A 36 -4.04 5.29 7.70
N MET A 37 -4.09 5.98 6.56
CA MET A 37 -4.15 5.35 5.25
C MET A 37 -2.88 5.61 4.45
N SER A 38 -2.32 4.56 3.82
CA SER A 38 -1.23 4.70 2.84
C SER A 38 -1.60 5.70 1.75
N GLY A 39 -0.66 6.56 1.36
CA GLY A 39 -0.78 7.44 0.21
C GLY A 39 -0.91 6.69 -1.12
N ASP A 40 -0.30 7.19 -2.18
CA ASP A 40 -0.46 6.62 -3.53
C ASP A 40 0.36 5.33 -3.77
N PHE A 41 1.22 4.95 -2.81
CA PHE A 41 1.96 3.68 -2.79
C PHE A 41 1.71 2.93 -1.49
N VAL A 42 1.61 1.60 -1.58
CA VAL A 42 1.14 0.74 -0.49
C VAL A 42 2.23 -0.21 0.01
N GLN A 43 2.00 -0.81 1.17
CA GLN A 43 2.94 -1.66 1.92
C GLN A 43 3.47 -2.86 1.12
N ARG A 44 2.68 -3.36 0.18
CA ARG A 44 3.12 -4.45 -0.71
C ARG A 44 4.22 -4.06 -1.71
N GLY A 45 4.58 -2.77 -1.80
CA GLY A 45 5.51 -2.25 -2.79
C GLY A 45 4.86 -2.16 -4.17
N GLU A 46 3.70 -1.55 -4.22
CA GLU A 46 2.89 -1.35 -5.42
C GLU A 46 2.27 0.05 -5.40
N PRO A 47 1.95 0.65 -6.54
CA PRO A 47 1.05 1.80 -6.58
C PRO A 47 -0.35 1.36 -6.13
N ALA A 48 -1.09 2.24 -5.49
CA ALA A 48 -2.49 2.02 -5.23
C ALA A 48 -3.29 2.05 -6.54
N VAL A 49 -4.36 1.25 -6.63
CA VAL A 49 -5.19 1.17 -7.85
C VAL A 49 -5.89 2.49 -8.18
N LEU A 50 -6.13 3.32 -7.16
CA LEU A 50 -6.71 4.66 -7.23
C LEU A 50 -5.88 5.63 -6.38
N ASP A 51 -5.89 6.91 -6.73
CA ASP A 51 -5.23 7.95 -5.96
C ASP A 51 -5.78 8.06 -4.51
N LYS A 52 -4.97 8.62 -3.63
CA LYS A 52 -5.30 8.71 -2.19
C LYS A 52 -6.56 9.50 -1.89
N TYR A 53 -6.91 10.53 -2.68
CA TYR A 53 -8.10 11.35 -2.44
C TYR A 53 -9.38 10.62 -2.86
N THR A 54 -9.34 9.88 -3.96
CA THR A 54 -10.43 8.98 -4.38
C THR A 54 -10.69 7.92 -3.32
N ARG A 55 -9.64 7.25 -2.81
CA ARG A 55 -9.75 6.25 -1.73
C ARG A 55 -10.24 6.88 -0.41
N THR A 56 -9.82 8.11 -0.11
CA THR A 56 -10.35 8.89 1.02
C THR A 56 -11.84 9.14 0.88
N SER A 57 -12.29 9.56 -0.31
CA SER A 57 -13.71 9.77 -0.59
C SER A 57 -14.52 8.48 -0.41
N MET A 58 -14.03 7.35 -0.91
CA MET A 58 -14.66 6.04 -0.71
C MET A 58 -14.80 5.70 0.78
N ALA A 59 -13.74 5.88 1.57
CA ALA A 59 -13.72 5.60 2.99
C ALA A 59 -14.71 6.47 3.78
N LEU A 60 -14.71 7.78 3.56
CA LEU A 60 -15.61 8.73 4.22
C LEU A 60 -17.08 8.44 3.89
N ASN A 61 -17.39 8.19 2.60
CA ASN A 61 -18.75 7.84 2.18
C ASN A 61 -19.21 6.45 2.67
N SER A 62 -18.27 5.63 3.16
CA SER A 62 -18.55 4.34 3.79
C SER A 62 -18.58 4.38 5.32
N GLY A 63 -18.46 5.59 5.94
CA GLY A 63 -18.64 5.76 7.39
C GLY A 63 -17.37 5.97 8.21
N VAL A 64 -16.19 6.05 7.59
CA VAL A 64 -14.96 6.53 8.24
C VAL A 64 -15.11 8.03 8.51
N ASN A 65 -14.78 8.51 9.71
CA ASN A 65 -14.98 9.91 10.07
C ASN A 65 -13.78 10.81 9.74
N LEU A 66 -12.56 10.27 9.85
CA LEU A 66 -11.32 11.02 9.59
C LEU A 66 -10.31 10.13 8.89
N VAL A 67 -9.71 10.63 7.82
CA VAL A 67 -8.61 9.96 7.10
C VAL A 67 -7.37 10.83 7.18
N VAL A 68 -6.27 10.26 7.67
CA VAL A 68 -4.93 10.88 7.71
C VAL A 68 -3.96 10.04 6.90
N GLU A 69 -2.98 10.68 6.28
CA GLU A 69 -1.97 9.99 5.46
C GLU A 69 -0.92 9.32 6.34
N LEU A 70 -0.64 8.05 6.07
CA LEU A 70 0.58 7.41 6.56
C LEU A 70 1.73 7.88 5.69
N PRO A 71 2.78 8.54 6.24
CA PRO A 71 3.91 9.01 5.46
C PRO A 71 4.50 7.91 4.58
N VAL A 72 4.84 8.24 3.34
CA VAL A 72 5.26 7.26 2.31
C VAL A 72 6.42 6.39 2.75
N ASN A 73 7.32 6.94 3.57
CA ASN A 73 8.45 6.21 4.14
C ASN A 73 8.02 5.01 5.00
N TYR A 74 6.89 5.12 5.70
CA TYR A 74 6.28 4.02 6.44
C TYR A 74 5.32 3.21 5.58
N ALA A 75 4.57 3.85 4.69
CA ALA A 75 3.61 3.18 3.82
C ALA A 75 4.28 2.12 2.94
N VAL A 76 5.47 2.42 2.36
CA VAL A 76 6.24 1.48 1.53
C VAL A 76 7.35 0.83 2.36
N SER A 77 7.00 0.11 3.43
CA SER A 77 8.00 -0.48 4.32
C SER A 77 7.64 -1.90 4.78
N SER A 78 8.50 -2.51 5.60
CA SER A 78 8.22 -3.80 6.25
C SER A 78 6.99 -3.69 7.14
N ALA A 79 6.36 -4.82 7.48
CA ALA A 79 5.23 -4.85 8.42
C ALA A 79 5.57 -4.16 9.75
N GLU A 80 6.79 -4.35 10.26
CA GLU A 80 7.27 -3.71 11.49
C GLU A 80 7.29 -2.18 11.37
N SER A 81 7.93 -1.64 10.33
CA SER A 81 8.00 -0.18 10.13
C SER A 81 6.65 0.43 9.79
N PHE A 82 5.82 -0.28 9.01
CA PHE A 82 4.44 0.14 8.70
C PHE A 82 3.62 0.26 9.98
N ALA A 83 3.64 -0.77 10.83
CA ALA A 83 2.94 -0.78 12.11
C ALA A 83 3.44 0.33 13.04
N ALA A 84 4.75 0.48 13.16
CA ALA A 84 5.36 1.54 13.98
C ALA A 84 4.95 2.94 13.51
N GLY A 85 4.96 3.19 12.18
CA GLY A 85 4.53 4.46 11.61
C GLY A 85 3.05 4.74 11.84
N ALA A 86 2.18 3.73 11.64
CA ALA A 86 0.74 3.87 11.88
C ALA A 86 0.43 4.19 13.34
N LEU A 87 1.06 3.47 14.29
CA LEU A 87 0.89 3.73 15.74
C LEU A 87 1.41 5.12 16.12
N LYS A 88 2.53 5.55 15.55
CA LYS A 88 3.09 6.88 15.78
C LYS A 88 2.13 7.99 15.34
N VAL A 89 1.51 7.86 14.16
CA VAL A 89 0.49 8.81 13.70
C VAL A 89 -0.75 8.77 14.60
N LEU A 90 -1.20 7.58 15.02
CA LEU A 90 -2.34 7.43 15.94
C LEU A 90 -2.08 8.05 17.30
N ASP A 91 -0.86 7.93 17.85
CA ASP A 91 -0.47 8.57 19.10
C ASP A 91 -0.47 10.09 18.97
N TYR A 92 0.06 10.64 17.86
CA TYR A 92 0.03 12.08 17.62
C TYR A 92 -1.39 12.63 17.51
N ILE A 93 -2.29 11.89 16.86
CA ILE A 93 -3.70 12.31 16.74
C ILE A 93 -4.54 11.93 17.95
N LYS A 94 -3.92 11.43 19.03
CA LYS A 94 -4.53 11.11 20.31
C LYS A 94 -5.66 10.06 20.21
N ALA A 95 -5.46 9.03 19.39
CA ALA A 95 -6.39 7.91 19.31
C ALA A 95 -6.33 7.08 20.62
N ASP A 96 -7.50 6.71 21.18
CA ASP A 96 -7.59 5.93 22.42
C ASP A 96 -7.31 4.44 22.20
N SER A 97 -7.56 3.96 20.99
CA SER A 97 -7.45 2.55 20.65
C SER A 97 -7.04 2.36 19.20
N ILE A 98 -6.52 1.17 18.90
CA ILE A 98 -6.35 0.66 17.53
C ILE A 98 -7.15 -0.62 17.38
N ALA A 99 -7.87 -0.78 16.27
CA ALA A 99 -8.48 -2.04 15.87
C ALA A 99 -7.84 -2.55 14.57
N PHE A 100 -7.45 -3.81 14.54
CA PHE A 100 -6.84 -4.45 13.39
C PHE A 100 -7.43 -5.84 13.15
N GLY A 101 -7.41 -6.27 11.87
CA GLY A 101 -7.84 -7.62 11.51
C GLY A 101 -6.76 -8.66 11.85
N SER A 102 -7.18 -9.85 12.28
CA SER A 102 -6.30 -11.01 12.39
C SER A 102 -7.04 -12.29 12.00
N GLU A 103 -6.31 -13.30 11.57
CA GLU A 103 -6.89 -14.62 11.27
C GLU A 103 -7.28 -15.33 12.58
N SER A 104 -6.53 -15.13 13.64
CA SER A 104 -6.81 -15.78 14.95
C SER A 104 -7.99 -15.18 15.68
N GLY A 105 -8.25 -13.88 15.58
CA GLY A 105 -9.24 -13.18 16.39
C GLY A 105 -8.94 -13.16 17.92
N ASP A 106 -7.76 -13.63 18.34
CA ASP A 106 -7.39 -13.82 19.73
C ASP A 106 -6.33 -12.81 20.16
N ILE A 107 -6.78 -11.71 20.78
CA ILE A 107 -5.90 -10.61 21.20
C ILE A 107 -4.93 -11.04 22.32
N GLU A 108 -5.32 -11.96 23.20
CA GLU A 108 -4.50 -12.40 24.32
C GLU A 108 -3.30 -13.22 23.83
N ARG A 109 -3.56 -14.17 22.92
CA ARG A 109 -2.49 -14.97 22.30
C ARG A 109 -1.55 -14.11 21.45
N LEU A 110 -2.09 -13.19 20.65
CA LEU A 110 -1.29 -12.24 19.87
C LEU A 110 -0.42 -11.36 20.76
N SER A 111 -0.98 -10.84 21.86
CA SER A 111 -0.24 -10.01 22.83
C SER A 111 0.87 -10.80 23.51
N LYS A 112 0.58 -12.03 23.96
CA LYS A 112 1.59 -12.91 24.56
C LYS A 112 2.74 -13.17 23.58
N LEU A 113 2.43 -13.44 22.32
CA LEU A 113 3.44 -13.63 21.28
C LEU A 113 4.28 -12.36 21.08
N ALA A 114 3.66 -11.19 21.02
CA ALA A 114 4.36 -9.91 20.88
C ALA A 114 5.32 -9.65 22.03
N HIS A 115 4.93 -9.92 23.29
CA HIS A 115 5.83 -9.85 24.45
C HIS A 115 7.03 -10.79 24.32
N VAL A 116 6.79 -12.07 23.99
CA VAL A 116 7.89 -13.04 23.78
C VAL A 116 8.87 -12.54 22.72
N LEU A 117 8.37 -11.95 21.62
CA LEU A 117 9.24 -11.43 20.56
C LEU A 117 10.03 -10.19 21.02
N CYS A 118 9.44 -9.29 21.80
CA CYS A 118 10.12 -8.12 22.34
C CYS A 118 11.19 -8.51 23.37
N ASP A 119 10.84 -9.40 24.30
CA ASP A 119 11.74 -9.82 25.39
C ASP A 119 12.94 -10.65 24.92
N ASN A 120 12.84 -11.26 23.72
CA ASN A 120 13.87 -12.13 23.16
C ASN A 120 14.47 -11.60 21.85
N GLU A 121 14.45 -10.31 21.59
CA GLU A 121 14.85 -9.73 20.29
C GLU A 121 16.28 -10.11 19.87
N ASP A 122 17.26 -10.00 20.77
CA ASP A 122 18.66 -10.38 20.51
C ASP A 122 18.82 -11.87 20.23
N THR A 123 18.10 -12.70 20.96
CA THR A 123 18.11 -14.15 20.77
C THR A 123 17.49 -14.53 19.42
N LEU A 124 16.36 -13.91 19.08
CA LEU A 124 15.71 -14.08 17.78
C LEU A 124 16.65 -13.71 16.65
N TYR A 125 17.27 -12.53 16.69
CA TYR A 125 18.19 -12.07 15.66
C TYR A 125 19.34 -13.05 15.48
N ARG A 126 20.02 -13.45 16.56
CA ARG A 126 21.15 -14.37 16.54
C ARG A 126 20.78 -15.76 16.00
N GLU A 127 19.68 -16.34 16.50
CA GLU A 127 19.27 -17.69 16.12
C GLU A 127 18.71 -17.73 14.68
N ILE A 128 17.91 -16.74 14.27
CA ILE A 128 17.42 -16.61 12.88
C ILE A 128 18.63 -16.50 11.92
N SER A 129 19.63 -15.67 12.26
CA SER A 129 20.83 -15.51 11.44
C SER A 129 21.59 -16.84 11.23
N LYS A 130 21.66 -17.71 12.25
CA LYS A 130 22.24 -19.05 12.10
C LYS A 130 21.48 -19.93 11.11
N TYR A 131 20.16 -19.90 11.17
CA TYR A 131 19.33 -20.69 10.25
C TYR A 131 19.40 -20.17 8.81
N THR A 132 19.37 -18.85 8.63
CA THR A 132 19.46 -18.24 7.29
C THR A 132 20.83 -18.43 6.66
N ALA A 133 21.92 -18.43 7.44
CA ALA A 133 23.26 -18.77 6.96
C ALA A 133 23.36 -20.21 6.43
N ASN A 134 22.45 -21.11 6.86
CA ASN A 134 22.34 -22.49 6.38
C ASN A 134 21.28 -22.65 5.27
N GLY A 135 20.87 -21.57 4.59
CA GLY A 135 19.95 -21.60 3.45
C GLY A 135 18.48 -21.78 3.80
N ILE A 136 18.08 -21.60 5.07
CA ILE A 136 16.68 -21.60 5.48
C ILE A 136 16.10 -20.19 5.27
N SER A 137 14.92 -20.09 4.66
CA SER A 137 14.27 -18.80 4.47
C SER A 137 14.01 -18.09 5.81
N TYR A 138 14.03 -16.75 5.82
CA TYR A 138 13.80 -15.96 7.02
C TYR A 138 12.50 -16.33 7.73
N ALA A 139 11.40 -16.52 6.98
CA ALA A 139 10.09 -16.88 7.55
C ALA A 139 10.15 -18.24 8.26
N ALA A 140 10.74 -19.26 7.62
CA ALA A 140 10.89 -20.58 8.22
C ALA A 140 11.88 -20.60 9.41
N ALA A 141 12.94 -19.80 9.34
CA ALA A 141 13.88 -19.62 10.45
C ALA A 141 13.20 -18.95 11.65
N ARG A 142 12.46 -17.85 11.42
CA ARG A 142 11.67 -17.15 12.44
C ARG A 142 10.68 -18.09 13.11
N GLN A 143 9.91 -18.85 12.34
CA GLN A 143 8.94 -19.81 12.88
C GLN A 143 9.61 -20.85 13.79
N LYS A 144 10.73 -21.47 13.36
CA LYS A 144 11.48 -22.44 14.16
C LYS A 144 12.01 -21.86 15.48
N VAL A 145 12.48 -20.62 15.47
CA VAL A 145 12.99 -19.97 16.67
C VAL A 145 11.84 -19.65 17.63
N VAL A 146 10.72 -19.12 17.10
CA VAL A 146 9.54 -18.82 17.91
C VAL A 146 8.93 -20.10 18.50
N GLU A 147 8.87 -21.21 17.76
CA GLU A 147 8.43 -22.51 18.26
C GLU A 147 9.25 -22.99 19.48
N LYS A 148 10.56 -22.71 19.50
CA LYS A 148 11.41 -23.03 20.65
C LYS A 148 11.17 -22.12 21.87
N LEU A 149 10.76 -20.88 21.65
CA LEU A 149 10.49 -19.89 22.69
C LEU A 149 9.05 -19.99 23.23
N THR A 150 8.16 -20.60 22.48
CA THR A 150 6.73 -20.72 22.81
C THR A 150 6.26 -22.17 22.64
N ASP A 151 5.45 -22.41 21.65
CA ASP A 151 4.91 -23.69 21.22
C ASP A 151 4.61 -23.66 19.70
N LYS A 152 4.31 -24.82 19.13
CA LYS A 152 4.04 -24.99 17.69
C LYS A 152 2.83 -24.17 17.20
N ASP A 153 1.75 -24.13 17.98
CA ASP A 153 0.51 -23.44 17.62
C ASP A 153 0.68 -21.93 17.66
N THR A 154 1.43 -21.43 18.63
CA THR A 154 1.78 -19.99 18.73
C THR A 154 2.71 -19.59 17.57
N ALA A 155 3.71 -20.40 17.25
CA ALA A 155 4.61 -20.15 16.13
C ALA A 155 3.87 -20.18 14.79
N ALA A 156 2.86 -21.04 14.63
CA ALA A 156 2.03 -21.12 13.43
C ALA A 156 1.23 -19.84 13.16
N MET A 157 0.95 -19.01 14.16
CA MET A 157 0.28 -17.70 13.96
C MET A 157 1.11 -16.77 13.06
N LEU A 158 2.43 -16.93 13.02
CA LEU A 158 3.33 -16.14 12.17
C LEU A 158 3.40 -16.62 10.70
N THR A 159 2.54 -17.54 10.28
CA THR A 159 2.39 -17.95 8.88
C THR A 159 1.35 -17.13 8.13
N SER A 160 0.45 -16.44 8.84
CA SER A 160 -0.65 -15.66 8.28
C SER A 160 -0.33 -14.17 8.26
N SER A 161 -0.63 -13.51 7.16
CA SER A 161 -0.20 -12.11 6.90
C SER A 161 -0.77 -11.11 7.90
N ASN A 162 -2.06 -11.25 8.28
CA ASN A 162 -2.67 -10.28 9.20
C ASN A 162 -2.28 -10.57 10.65
N ASN A 163 -2.06 -11.83 11.05
CA ASN A 163 -1.49 -12.13 12.35
C ASN A 163 -0.08 -11.55 12.48
N ILE A 164 0.75 -11.64 11.44
CA ILE A 164 2.08 -11.00 11.44
C ILE A 164 1.95 -9.50 11.68
N LEU A 165 1.08 -8.83 10.93
CA LEU A 165 0.88 -7.39 11.07
C LEU A 165 0.28 -7.02 12.45
N ALA A 166 -0.66 -7.83 12.95
CA ALA A 166 -1.23 -7.69 14.29
C ALA A 166 -0.15 -7.72 15.39
N VAL A 167 0.77 -8.69 15.29
CA VAL A 167 1.90 -8.81 16.21
C VAL A 167 2.84 -7.60 16.12
N GLU A 168 3.07 -7.06 14.91
CA GLU A 168 3.92 -5.87 14.76
C GLU A 168 3.26 -4.61 15.36
N TYR A 169 1.92 -4.44 15.29
CA TYR A 169 1.22 -3.37 16.03
C TYR A 169 1.42 -3.53 17.54
N LEU A 170 1.24 -4.72 18.08
CA LEU A 170 1.41 -4.99 19.50
C LEU A 170 2.85 -4.75 19.96
N LYS A 171 3.85 -5.18 19.18
CA LYS A 171 5.27 -4.87 19.43
C LYS A 171 5.52 -3.37 19.46
N ALA A 172 4.94 -2.61 18.51
CA ALA A 172 5.10 -1.16 18.47
C ALA A 172 4.49 -0.48 19.72
N ILE A 173 3.33 -0.95 20.19
CA ILE A 173 2.72 -0.47 21.45
C ILE A 173 3.65 -0.75 22.63
N ILE A 174 4.16 -1.97 22.78
CA ILE A 174 5.03 -2.39 23.88
C ILE A 174 6.33 -1.58 23.86
N LYS A 175 7.03 -1.55 22.72
CA LYS A 175 8.35 -0.89 22.59
C LYS A 175 8.31 0.61 22.87
N ASN A 176 7.22 1.29 22.48
CA ASN A 176 7.08 2.74 22.63
C ASN A 176 6.22 3.14 23.83
N ASN A 177 5.73 2.17 24.60
CA ASN A 177 4.86 2.39 25.77
C ASN A 177 3.65 3.30 25.44
N TYR A 178 3.02 3.09 24.25
CA TYR A 178 1.84 3.85 23.86
C TYR A 178 0.63 3.52 24.75
N ALA A 179 -0.15 4.53 25.11
CA ALA A 179 -1.40 4.35 25.86
C ALA A 179 -2.56 3.79 25.02
N ILE A 180 -2.35 3.56 23.72
CA ILE A 180 -3.32 3.08 22.76
C ILE A 180 -3.71 1.63 23.08
N LYS A 181 -5.02 1.38 23.28
CA LYS A 181 -5.54 0.04 23.58
C LYS A 181 -5.73 -0.77 22.29
N PRO A 182 -5.12 -1.97 22.18
CA PRO A 182 -5.29 -2.82 21.01
C PRO A 182 -6.58 -3.65 21.07
N TYR A 183 -7.25 -3.76 19.92
CA TYR A 183 -8.38 -4.65 19.69
C TYR A 183 -8.17 -5.40 18.38
N THR A 184 -8.61 -6.66 18.32
CA THR A 184 -8.57 -7.44 17.10
C THR A 184 -9.95 -7.83 16.63
N VAL A 185 -10.18 -7.77 15.32
CA VAL A 185 -11.38 -8.26 14.64
C VAL A 185 -11.00 -9.51 13.87
N GLN A 186 -11.68 -10.63 14.15
CA GLN A 186 -11.45 -11.83 13.38
C GLN A 186 -11.86 -11.61 11.92
N ARG A 187 -10.95 -11.89 10.99
CA ARG A 187 -11.24 -11.79 9.56
C ARG A 187 -12.29 -12.80 9.16
N GLN A 188 -13.18 -12.36 8.27
CA GLN A 188 -14.16 -13.20 7.59
C GLN A 188 -13.91 -13.15 6.10
N GLY A 189 -14.23 -14.25 5.39
CA GLY A 189 -14.12 -14.32 3.93
C GLY A 189 -12.83 -14.94 3.43
N ASP A 190 -12.50 -14.59 2.19
CA ASP A 190 -11.42 -15.20 1.42
C ASP A 190 -10.04 -14.86 2.00
N ASP A 191 -9.06 -15.75 1.76
CA ASP A 191 -7.69 -15.52 2.18
C ASP A 191 -7.13 -14.26 1.51
N TYR A 192 -6.24 -13.57 2.23
CA TYR A 192 -5.68 -12.29 1.79
C TYR A 192 -4.98 -12.34 0.42
N ASN A 193 -4.47 -13.49 0.02
CA ASN A 193 -3.77 -13.70 -1.25
C ASN A 193 -4.65 -14.33 -2.33
N ASP A 194 -5.93 -14.61 -2.04
CA ASP A 194 -6.82 -15.16 -3.05
C ASP A 194 -7.05 -14.18 -4.18
N THR A 195 -6.91 -14.67 -5.41
CA THR A 195 -7.17 -13.93 -6.66
C THR A 195 -8.59 -14.15 -7.16
N ASP A 196 -9.26 -15.19 -6.66
CA ASP A 196 -10.64 -15.52 -7.01
C ASP A 196 -11.60 -14.97 -5.94
N ILE A 197 -12.75 -14.49 -6.38
CA ILE A 197 -13.84 -14.05 -5.49
C ILE A 197 -14.68 -15.26 -5.16
N ARG A 198 -14.71 -15.66 -3.87
CA ARG A 198 -15.43 -16.84 -3.40
C ARG A 198 -16.49 -16.51 -2.34
N SER A 199 -16.44 -15.32 -1.76
CA SER A 199 -17.33 -14.90 -0.70
C SER A 199 -17.73 -13.43 -0.83
N GLU A 200 -18.75 -13.00 -0.09
CA GLU A 200 -19.18 -11.59 0.04
C GLU A 200 -18.04 -10.67 0.51
N TYR A 201 -17.03 -11.22 1.19
CA TYR A 201 -15.86 -10.51 1.68
C TYR A 201 -14.62 -10.80 0.82
N ALA A 202 -14.74 -10.50 -0.47
CA ALA A 202 -13.63 -10.64 -1.42
C ALA A 202 -12.37 -9.90 -0.96
N SER A 203 -11.19 -10.46 -1.27
CA SER A 203 -9.93 -9.78 -0.98
C SER A 203 -9.72 -8.56 -1.90
N ALA A 204 -9.03 -7.53 -1.42
CA ALA A 204 -8.65 -6.39 -2.26
C ALA A 204 -7.83 -6.82 -3.49
N THR A 205 -7.06 -7.90 -3.37
CA THR A 205 -6.28 -8.48 -4.48
C THR A 205 -7.19 -9.05 -5.55
N ALA A 206 -8.18 -9.88 -5.15
CA ALA A 206 -9.17 -10.44 -6.07
C ALA A 206 -9.96 -9.34 -6.80
N LEU A 207 -10.34 -8.28 -6.10
CA LEU A 207 -11.03 -7.14 -6.70
C LEU A 207 -10.16 -6.41 -7.73
N ARG A 208 -8.87 -6.16 -7.43
CA ARG A 208 -7.95 -5.51 -8.39
C ARG A 208 -7.70 -6.36 -9.63
N GLU A 209 -7.51 -7.68 -9.47
CA GLU A 209 -7.35 -8.60 -10.60
C GLU A 209 -8.62 -8.68 -11.46
N ASN A 210 -9.80 -8.69 -10.84
CA ASN A 210 -11.06 -8.68 -11.57
C ASN A 210 -11.22 -7.38 -12.38
N LEU A 211 -10.99 -6.20 -11.75
CA LEU A 211 -10.99 -4.92 -12.44
C LEU A 211 -10.02 -4.89 -13.63
N LYS A 212 -8.80 -5.41 -13.44
CA LYS A 212 -7.79 -5.48 -14.50
C LYS A 212 -8.22 -6.36 -15.67
N ASN A 213 -8.79 -7.52 -15.37
CA ASN A 213 -9.25 -8.47 -16.38
C ASN A 213 -10.44 -7.94 -17.19
N GLU A 214 -11.41 -7.28 -16.53
CA GLU A 214 -12.54 -6.66 -17.20
C GLU A 214 -12.10 -5.51 -18.12
N MET A 215 -11.20 -4.65 -17.66
CA MET A 215 -10.61 -3.61 -18.51
C MET A 215 -9.90 -4.20 -19.74
N LYS A 216 -9.16 -5.30 -19.56
CA LYS A 216 -8.47 -5.96 -20.67
C LYS A 216 -9.46 -6.54 -21.69
N LYS A 217 -10.53 -7.19 -21.24
CA LYS A 217 -11.60 -7.70 -22.13
C LYS A 217 -12.23 -6.59 -22.95
N CYS A 218 -12.51 -5.43 -22.34
CA CYS A 218 -13.06 -4.28 -23.04
C CYS A 218 -12.12 -3.70 -24.10
N ILE A 219 -10.81 -3.74 -23.86
CA ILE A 219 -9.81 -3.29 -24.84
C ILE A 219 -9.68 -4.30 -26.00
N ASP A 220 -9.66 -5.60 -25.69
CA ASP A 220 -9.45 -6.68 -26.67
C ASP A 220 -10.71 -6.97 -27.51
N SER A 221 -11.92 -6.65 -27.01
CA SER A 221 -13.20 -6.98 -27.68
C SER A 221 -13.67 -5.83 -28.51
N ASP A 222 -13.02 -5.04 -29.26
CA ASP A 222 -13.58 -3.97 -30.11
C ASP A 222 -15.09 -3.75 -29.84
N CYS A 223 -15.46 -3.47 -28.56
CA CYS A 223 -16.83 -3.38 -28.09
C CYS A 223 -17.55 -2.17 -28.72
N VAL A 224 -17.71 -2.20 -30.01
CA VAL A 224 -18.63 -1.36 -30.78
C VAL A 224 -19.39 -2.29 -31.72
N ASP A 225 -20.40 -2.99 -31.20
CA ASP A 225 -21.49 -3.43 -32.07
C ASP A 225 -22.22 -2.16 -32.51
N GLY A 226 -22.12 -1.89 -33.83
CA GLY A 226 -22.58 -0.64 -34.47
C GLY A 226 -24.10 -0.41 -34.50
N ASP A 227 -24.88 -1.15 -33.71
CA ASP A 227 -26.34 -1.09 -33.78
C ASP A 227 -27.03 -0.31 -32.62
N THR A 228 -26.25 0.33 -31.75
CA THR A 228 -26.83 1.12 -30.61
C THR A 228 -26.55 2.63 -30.68
N ILE A 229 -25.95 3.11 -31.79
CA ILE A 229 -25.58 4.54 -31.92
C ILE A 229 -26.43 5.21 -33.02
N ASP A 230 -27.74 5.24 -32.86
CA ASP A 230 -28.58 6.03 -33.81
C ASP A 230 -29.31 7.21 -33.14
N THR A 231 -28.97 7.63 -31.94
CA THR A 231 -29.71 8.73 -31.26
C THR A 231 -28.90 9.71 -30.44
N ILE A 232 -27.59 9.93 -30.64
CA ILE A 232 -26.92 11.08 -30.01
C ILE A 232 -25.98 11.77 -31.00
N THR A 233 -26.24 13.02 -31.23
CA THR A 233 -25.63 13.95 -32.17
C THR A 233 -24.16 14.25 -31.88
N LYS A 234 -23.40 14.19 -32.95
CA LYS A 234 -22.01 14.54 -33.25
C LYS A 234 -21.41 15.71 -32.43
N ASP A 235 -20.34 15.38 -31.69
CA ASP A 235 -19.15 16.22 -31.54
C ASP A 235 -17.93 15.30 -31.32
N ASP A 236 -16.87 15.47 -32.10
CA ASP A 236 -15.73 14.55 -32.24
C ASP A 236 -14.83 14.38 -30.98
N ASN A 237 -15.19 15.01 -29.88
CA ASN A 237 -14.49 14.90 -28.58
C ASN A 237 -15.11 13.87 -27.62
N ASP A 238 -16.25 13.25 -27.96
CA ASP A 238 -17.01 12.38 -27.04
C ASP A 238 -16.65 10.88 -27.14
N ILE A 239 -16.00 10.43 -28.21
CA ILE A 239 -15.77 8.98 -28.45
C ILE A 239 -14.90 8.34 -27.35
N ASN A 240 -13.93 9.08 -26.83
CA ASN A 240 -13.09 8.56 -25.74
C ASN A 240 -13.83 8.56 -24.37
N ASN A 241 -14.76 9.50 -24.15
CA ASN A 241 -15.58 9.56 -22.96
C ASN A 241 -16.66 8.46 -22.93
N GLU A 242 -17.24 8.12 -24.08
CA GLU A 242 -18.26 7.05 -24.17
C GLU A 242 -17.65 5.65 -24.01
N LYS A 243 -16.46 5.38 -24.60
CA LYS A 243 -15.74 4.13 -24.34
C LYS A 243 -15.37 3.96 -22.87
N ASN A 244 -14.89 5.01 -22.24
CA ASN A 244 -14.56 5.01 -20.80
C ASN A 244 -15.80 4.82 -19.94
N ASN A 245 -16.94 5.44 -20.28
CA ASN A 245 -18.20 5.28 -19.54
C ASN A 245 -18.76 3.85 -19.64
N ASN A 246 -18.70 3.21 -20.81
CA ASN A 246 -19.16 1.84 -21.00
C ASN A 246 -18.27 0.83 -20.25
N ILE A 247 -16.95 1.02 -20.23
CA ILE A 247 -16.02 0.22 -19.42
C ILE A 247 -16.36 0.35 -17.96
N ASN A 248 -16.65 1.55 -17.46
CA ASN A 248 -17.01 1.80 -16.07
C ASN A 248 -18.31 1.11 -15.65
N ILE A 249 -19.34 1.14 -16.49
CA ILE A 249 -20.64 0.51 -16.19
C ILE A 249 -20.50 -1.00 -16.07
N ILE A 250 -19.74 -1.64 -16.96
CA ILE A 250 -19.51 -3.10 -16.95
C ILE A 250 -18.72 -3.50 -15.69
N ASN A 251 -17.69 -2.74 -15.31
CA ASN A 251 -16.87 -3.00 -14.13
C ASN A 251 -17.67 -2.91 -12.83
N ILE A 252 -18.68 -2.04 -12.77
CA ILE A 252 -19.55 -1.90 -11.59
C ILE A 252 -20.41 -3.13 -11.38
N ILE A 253 -21.00 -3.66 -12.45
CA ILE A 253 -21.94 -4.77 -12.36
C ILE A 253 -21.27 -5.99 -11.73
N ASN A 254 -20.02 -6.28 -12.10
CA ASN A 254 -19.32 -7.48 -11.66
C ASN A 254 -18.73 -7.42 -10.24
N ILE A 255 -18.54 -6.22 -9.67
CA ILE A 255 -17.93 -6.06 -8.34
C ILE A 255 -18.83 -5.30 -7.35
N SER A 256 -20.02 -4.87 -7.76
CA SER A 256 -20.95 -4.09 -6.92
C SER A 256 -21.36 -4.81 -5.65
N GLU A 257 -21.43 -6.14 -5.66
CA GLU A 257 -21.78 -6.96 -4.49
C GLU A 257 -20.68 -6.93 -3.40
N TYR A 258 -19.43 -6.62 -3.78
CA TYR A 258 -18.28 -6.67 -2.88
C TYR A 258 -17.84 -5.30 -2.35
N ILE A 259 -18.50 -4.24 -2.81
CA ILE A 259 -18.15 -2.85 -2.48
C ILE A 259 -19.40 -2.12 -1.97
N PRO A 260 -19.29 -1.37 -0.85
CA PRO A 260 -20.41 -0.57 -0.37
C PRO A 260 -20.93 0.38 -1.46
N VAL A 261 -22.23 0.52 -1.61
CA VAL A 261 -22.90 1.21 -2.74
C VAL A 261 -22.29 2.58 -3.04
N LYS A 262 -22.08 3.42 -2.03
CA LYS A 262 -21.50 4.77 -2.24
C LYS A 262 -20.05 4.72 -2.70
N ALA A 263 -19.25 3.78 -2.16
CA ALA A 263 -17.88 3.56 -2.60
C ALA A 263 -17.84 2.99 -4.03
N GLY A 264 -18.77 2.11 -4.38
CA GLY A 264 -18.96 1.59 -5.72
C GLY A 264 -19.25 2.68 -6.75
N LEU A 265 -20.12 3.64 -6.42
CA LEU A 265 -20.40 4.80 -7.29
C LEU A 265 -19.15 5.67 -7.53
N ILE A 266 -18.33 5.88 -6.51
CA ILE A 266 -17.06 6.61 -6.65
C ILE A 266 -16.06 5.82 -7.50
N LEU A 267 -15.95 4.52 -7.27
CA LEU A 267 -15.10 3.65 -8.08
C LEU A 267 -15.50 3.70 -9.55
N SER A 268 -16.79 3.63 -9.84
CA SER A 268 -17.34 3.62 -11.19
C SER A 268 -17.19 4.93 -11.95
N SER A 269 -17.22 6.04 -11.24
CA SER A 269 -16.98 7.36 -11.85
C SER A 269 -15.50 7.64 -12.13
N ASN A 270 -14.60 6.75 -11.71
CA ASN A 270 -13.17 6.87 -11.93
C ASN A 270 -12.71 5.94 -13.04
N THR A 271 -11.89 6.45 -13.95
CA THR A 271 -11.32 5.69 -15.08
C THR A 271 -9.84 5.41 -14.95
N ASN A 272 -9.18 6.03 -13.96
CA ASN A 272 -7.72 6.12 -13.88
C ASN A 272 -7.14 5.05 -12.95
N TYR A 273 -7.26 3.77 -13.32
CA TYR A 273 -6.74 2.66 -12.53
C TYR A 273 -5.25 2.41 -12.82
N ILE A 274 -4.44 2.38 -11.76
CA ILE A 274 -3.00 2.13 -11.83
C ILE A 274 -2.68 0.73 -11.30
N TYR A 275 -1.81 0.01 -12.00
CA TYR A 275 -1.36 -1.34 -11.68
C TYR A 275 0.18 -1.38 -11.55
N PRO A 276 0.75 -2.44 -10.96
CA PRO A 276 2.19 -2.51 -10.72
C PRO A 276 3.05 -2.29 -11.98
N ASP A 277 2.65 -2.78 -13.14
CA ASP A 277 3.44 -2.62 -14.37
C ASP A 277 3.41 -1.19 -14.94
N ASP A 278 2.46 -0.35 -14.51
CA ASP A 278 2.38 1.04 -14.97
C ASP A 278 3.54 1.91 -14.42
N ILE A 279 4.24 1.47 -13.36
CA ILE A 279 5.43 2.17 -12.85
C ILE A 279 6.72 1.81 -13.58
N THR A 280 6.67 0.95 -14.58
CA THR A 280 7.84 0.40 -15.28
C THR A 280 8.77 1.47 -15.81
N GLU A 281 8.24 2.44 -16.56
CA GLU A 281 9.05 3.51 -17.16
C GLU A 281 9.74 4.38 -16.12
N ALA A 282 9.03 4.75 -15.06
CA ALA A 282 9.59 5.54 -13.96
C ALA A 282 10.72 4.80 -13.24
N LEU A 283 10.53 3.50 -12.97
CA LEU A 283 11.55 2.65 -12.38
C LEU A 283 12.79 2.54 -13.26
N PHE A 284 12.60 2.26 -14.53
CA PHE A 284 13.73 2.07 -15.44
C PHE A 284 14.49 3.37 -15.69
N THR A 285 13.81 4.49 -15.83
CA THR A 285 14.45 5.81 -15.90
C THR A 285 15.34 6.03 -14.67
N ARG A 286 14.82 5.72 -13.48
CA ARG A 286 15.60 5.88 -12.25
C ARG A 286 16.80 4.93 -12.18
N LEU A 287 16.67 3.70 -12.61
CA LEU A 287 17.79 2.74 -12.68
C LEU A 287 18.87 3.20 -13.68
N LEU A 288 18.47 3.76 -14.82
CA LEU A 288 19.41 4.34 -15.80
C LEU A 288 20.15 5.56 -15.25
N ASP A 289 19.46 6.45 -14.51
CA ASP A 289 20.10 7.58 -13.83
C ASP A 289 21.15 7.13 -12.84
N ILE A 290 20.85 6.11 -12.01
CA ILE A 290 21.80 5.53 -11.06
C ILE A 290 22.97 4.88 -11.79
N LEU A 291 22.72 4.17 -12.89
CA LEU A 291 23.75 3.54 -13.71
C LEU A 291 24.68 4.57 -14.33
N PHE A 292 24.11 5.64 -14.89
CA PHE A 292 24.89 6.77 -15.45
C PHE A 292 25.72 7.47 -14.37
N ALA A 293 25.11 7.78 -13.21
CA ALA A 293 25.82 8.41 -12.08
C ALA A 293 26.93 7.51 -11.51
N SER A 294 26.88 6.19 -11.76
CA SER A 294 27.91 5.23 -11.39
C SER A 294 29.00 5.07 -12.45
N ASN A 295 28.99 5.86 -13.54
CA ASN A 295 29.86 5.71 -14.72
C ASN A 295 29.84 4.25 -15.26
N TYR A 296 28.71 3.57 -15.17
CA TYR A 296 28.53 2.17 -15.56
C TYR A 296 29.38 1.18 -14.76
N ASP A 297 30.09 1.63 -13.70
CA ASP A 297 30.86 0.76 -12.83
C ASP A 297 29.93 -0.05 -11.93
N LYS A 298 30.12 -1.37 -11.94
CA LYS A 298 29.28 -2.32 -11.20
C LYS A 298 29.32 -2.11 -9.69
N ASN A 299 30.50 -1.84 -9.13
CA ASN A 299 30.67 -1.75 -7.68
C ASN A 299 30.04 -0.45 -7.17
N VAL A 300 30.27 0.66 -7.88
CA VAL A 300 29.66 1.96 -7.57
C VAL A 300 28.13 1.89 -7.69
N PHE A 301 27.60 1.25 -8.74
CA PHE A 301 26.15 1.03 -8.86
C PHE A 301 25.60 0.25 -7.67
N ILE A 302 26.26 -0.87 -7.29
CA ILE A 302 25.84 -1.69 -6.14
C ILE A 302 25.83 -0.84 -4.86
N GLU A 303 26.86 -0.05 -4.60
CA GLU A 303 26.93 0.85 -3.45
C GLU A 303 25.78 1.88 -3.44
N ASN A 304 25.49 2.48 -4.59
CA ASN A 304 24.41 3.46 -4.75
C ASN A 304 23.03 2.85 -4.49
N VAL A 305 22.72 1.68 -5.05
CA VAL A 305 21.40 1.05 -4.82
C VAL A 305 21.28 0.43 -3.42
N MET A 306 22.36 0.05 -2.77
CA MET A 306 22.34 -0.43 -1.38
C MET A 306 22.01 0.67 -0.34
N GLN A 307 21.99 1.96 -0.76
CA GLN A 307 21.46 3.04 0.07
C GLN A 307 19.94 2.95 0.27
N TYR A 308 19.23 2.21 -0.61
CA TYR A 308 17.79 2.02 -0.47
C TYR A 308 17.48 0.89 0.54
N PRO A 309 16.48 1.07 1.42
CA PRO A 309 16.00 -0.01 2.30
C PRO A 309 15.55 -1.23 1.48
N ASP A 310 15.59 -2.40 2.10
CA ASP A 310 15.27 -3.69 1.50
C ASP A 310 16.27 -4.20 0.43
N VAL A 311 17.22 -3.38 -0.05
CA VAL A 311 18.27 -3.79 -1.01
C VAL A 311 19.48 -4.39 -0.28
N ASN A 312 19.85 -5.61 -0.66
CA ASN A 312 21.10 -6.25 -0.27
C ASN A 312 22.04 -6.39 -1.50
N LYS A 313 23.26 -6.86 -1.29
CA LYS A 313 24.27 -7.01 -2.34
C LYS A 313 23.82 -7.92 -3.50
N GLU A 314 23.04 -8.96 -3.20
CA GLU A 314 22.50 -9.88 -4.20
C GLU A 314 21.46 -9.19 -5.09
N ILE A 315 20.46 -8.52 -4.48
CA ILE A 315 19.46 -7.73 -5.21
C ILE A 315 20.15 -6.66 -6.07
N ALA A 316 21.12 -5.92 -5.49
CA ALA A 316 21.87 -4.90 -6.19
C ALA A 316 22.64 -5.43 -7.40
N GLY A 317 23.28 -6.60 -7.27
CA GLY A 317 23.99 -7.26 -8.36
C GLY A 317 23.06 -7.70 -9.50
N ARG A 318 21.85 -8.18 -9.18
CA ARG A 318 20.84 -8.55 -10.18
C ARG A 318 20.23 -7.31 -10.86
N LEU A 319 19.99 -6.24 -10.10
CA LEU A 319 19.56 -4.95 -10.65
C LEU A 319 20.57 -4.37 -11.64
N TYR A 320 21.86 -4.41 -11.30
CA TYR A 320 22.93 -3.99 -12.23
C TYR A 320 22.86 -4.76 -13.54
N LYS A 321 22.76 -6.11 -13.47
CA LYS A 321 22.67 -6.94 -14.66
C LYS A 321 21.43 -6.57 -15.50
N SER A 322 20.26 -6.39 -14.87
CA SER A 322 19.04 -6.01 -15.56
C SER A 322 19.15 -4.63 -16.20
N ALA A 323 19.72 -3.64 -15.51
CA ALA A 323 19.95 -2.31 -16.05
C ALA A 323 20.93 -2.32 -17.25
N MET A 324 22.01 -3.13 -17.18
CA MET A 324 22.94 -3.31 -18.30
C MET A 324 22.29 -4.03 -19.47
N ASP A 325 21.49 -5.07 -19.23
CA ASP A 325 20.75 -5.79 -20.28
C ASP A 325 19.82 -4.86 -21.06
N MET A 326 19.22 -3.86 -20.40
CA MET A 326 18.34 -2.88 -21.09
C MET A 326 19.08 -2.04 -22.13
N ILE A 327 20.31 -1.61 -21.84
CA ILE A 327 21.07 -0.74 -22.74
C ILE A 327 21.89 -1.51 -23.76
N THR A 328 22.16 -2.80 -23.54
CA THR A 328 23.00 -3.62 -24.41
C THR A 328 22.22 -4.52 -25.36
N ARG A 329 20.96 -4.84 -25.03
CA ARG A 329 20.12 -5.64 -25.95
C ARG A 329 19.54 -4.73 -27.01
N THR A 330 19.93 -4.95 -28.26
CA THR A 330 19.15 -4.51 -29.43
C THR A 330 17.76 -5.15 -29.30
N VAL A 331 16.72 -4.31 -29.37
CA VAL A 331 15.31 -4.75 -29.32
C VAL A 331 15.13 -5.95 -30.27
N PRO A 332 14.79 -7.14 -29.82
CA PRO A 332 14.52 -8.25 -30.74
C PRO A 332 13.36 -7.85 -31.63
N GLN A 333 13.51 -8.01 -32.94
CA GLN A 333 12.37 -7.97 -33.84
C GLN A 333 11.32 -8.95 -33.29
N ARG A 334 10.05 -8.50 -33.20
CA ARG A 334 8.90 -9.26 -32.70
C ARG A 334 8.97 -10.72 -33.17
N SER A 335 9.46 -11.61 -32.34
CA SER A 335 9.27 -13.05 -32.49
C SER A 335 7.99 -13.41 -31.75
N GLU A 336 7.11 -14.17 -32.38
CA GLU A 336 5.81 -14.63 -31.88
C GLU A 336 5.86 -15.59 -30.69
N SER A 337 6.97 -15.65 -29.95
CA SER A 337 7.06 -16.43 -28.71
C SER A 337 6.29 -15.71 -27.58
N LYS A 338 5.43 -16.44 -26.88
CA LYS A 338 4.59 -15.99 -25.75
C LYS A 338 5.34 -15.35 -24.56
N ASP A 339 6.64 -15.37 -24.56
CA ASP A 339 7.54 -14.61 -23.70
C ASP A 339 8.12 -13.43 -24.52
N ASN A 340 7.24 -12.49 -24.86
CA ASN A 340 7.69 -11.19 -25.32
C ASN A 340 8.52 -10.61 -24.19
N GLY A 341 9.84 -10.51 -24.39
CA GLY A 341 10.82 -9.95 -23.44
C GLY A 341 10.55 -8.47 -23.14
N VAL A 342 9.34 -8.17 -22.74
CA VAL A 342 8.89 -6.85 -22.30
C VAL A 342 9.44 -6.67 -20.90
N PHE A 343 10.36 -5.74 -20.76
CA PHE A 343 10.77 -5.27 -19.47
C PHE A 343 9.56 -4.65 -18.79
N SER A 344 9.05 -5.31 -17.74
CA SER A 344 7.99 -4.77 -16.90
C SER A 344 8.44 -4.84 -15.42
N PHE A 345 7.76 -4.08 -14.57
CA PHE A 345 7.98 -4.16 -13.13
C PHE A 345 7.82 -5.60 -12.62
N GLY A 346 6.78 -6.29 -13.07
CA GLY A 346 6.52 -7.68 -12.70
C GLY A 346 7.61 -8.63 -13.18
N SER A 347 8.05 -8.54 -14.45
CA SER A 347 9.11 -9.37 -15.00
C SER A 347 10.45 -9.14 -14.28
N LEU A 348 10.77 -7.89 -13.94
CA LEU A 348 11.96 -7.55 -13.16
C LEU A 348 11.91 -8.15 -11.75
N CYS A 349 10.74 -8.10 -11.08
CA CYS A 349 10.55 -8.72 -9.77
C CYS A 349 10.84 -10.22 -9.80
N GLU A 350 10.32 -10.94 -10.80
CA GLU A 350 10.55 -12.38 -10.94
C GLU A 350 12.03 -12.70 -11.31
N HIS A 351 12.68 -11.86 -12.12
CA HIS A 351 14.09 -12.02 -12.44
C HIS A 351 15.02 -11.85 -11.24
N ILE A 352 14.68 -10.92 -10.32
CA ILE A 352 15.47 -10.66 -9.11
C ILE A 352 15.16 -11.66 -8.00
N LYS A 353 13.96 -12.26 -8.01
CA LYS A 353 13.49 -13.18 -6.97
C LYS A 353 14.44 -14.33 -6.71
N THR A 354 14.60 -14.64 -5.44
CA THR A 354 15.35 -15.82 -4.95
C THR A 354 14.51 -16.58 -3.93
N LYS A 355 14.96 -17.78 -3.56
CA LYS A 355 14.32 -18.56 -2.49
C LYS A 355 14.41 -17.88 -1.12
N GLU A 356 15.41 -17.02 -0.94
CA GLU A 356 15.70 -16.36 0.35
C GLU A 356 15.05 -15.00 0.50
N VAL A 357 14.73 -14.33 -0.63
CA VAL A 357 14.18 -12.96 -0.63
C VAL A 357 12.70 -12.98 -1.02
N PRO A 358 11.79 -12.64 -0.10
CA PRO A 358 10.36 -12.56 -0.41
C PRO A 358 10.05 -11.53 -1.51
N LEU A 359 9.10 -11.86 -2.38
CA LEU A 359 8.69 -10.98 -3.50
C LEU A 359 8.26 -9.58 -3.02
N SER A 360 7.54 -9.48 -1.91
CA SER A 360 7.13 -8.20 -1.34
C SER A 360 8.31 -7.31 -0.93
N ARG A 361 9.43 -7.91 -0.48
CA ARG A 361 10.66 -7.16 -0.20
C ARG A 361 11.28 -6.58 -1.47
N ILE A 362 11.30 -7.37 -2.55
CA ILE A 362 11.79 -6.91 -3.86
C ILE A 362 10.93 -5.77 -4.39
N LYS A 363 9.60 -5.94 -4.37
CA LYS A 363 8.66 -4.91 -4.82
C LYS A 363 8.85 -3.59 -4.05
N ARG A 364 8.97 -3.65 -2.71
CA ARG A 364 9.24 -2.45 -1.90
C ARG A 364 10.57 -1.79 -2.26
N ALA A 365 11.64 -2.59 -2.43
CA ALA A 365 12.93 -2.06 -2.85
C ALA A 365 12.83 -1.32 -4.18
N LEU A 366 12.16 -1.90 -5.17
CA LEU A 366 11.96 -1.29 -6.49
C LEU A 366 11.12 -0.01 -6.43
N VAL A 367 10.00 -0.01 -5.69
CA VAL A 367 9.19 1.20 -5.49
C VAL A 367 10.00 2.28 -4.78
N ARG A 368 10.78 1.97 -3.77
CA ARG A 368 11.64 2.95 -3.10
C ARG A 368 12.72 3.51 -4.01
N ILE A 369 13.31 2.69 -4.88
CA ILE A 369 14.23 3.16 -5.92
C ILE A 369 13.50 4.12 -6.86
N THR A 370 12.30 3.76 -7.35
CA THR A 370 11.48 4.60 -8.21
C THR A 370 11.19 5.96 -7.57
N LEU A 371 10.85 5.96 -6.27
CA LEU A 371 10.53 7.16 -5.51
C LEU A 371 11.76 7.90 -4.97
N GLY A 372 12.97 7.39 -5.14
CA GLY A 372 14.17 8.00 -4.59
C GLY A 372 14.30 7.98 -3.06
N LEU A 373 13.54 7.10 -2.39
CA LEU A 373 13.47 7.03 -0.92
C LEU A 373 14.59 6.14 -0.35
N ASP A 374 15.75 6.71 -0.13
CA ASP A 374 16.90 6.05 0.50
C ASP A 374 16.77 5.96 2.04
N LYS A 375 17.78 5.40 2.70
CA LYS A 375 17.80 5.26 4.17
C LYS A 375 17.71 6.59 4.91
N LYS A 376 18.22 7.69 4.35
CA LYS A 376 18.17 9.02 4.98
C LYS A 376 16.74 9.55 5.06
N HIS A 377 15.91 9.28 4.05
CA HIS A 377 14.50 9.66 4.03
C HIS A 377 13.70 8.95 5.12
N MET A 378 14.11 7.73 5.53
CA MET A 378 13.45 7.00 6.62
C MET A 378 13.57 7.70 7.97
N GLU A 379 14.67 8.43 8.19
CA GLU A 379 14.94 9.14 9.45
C GLU A 379 14.24 10.50 9.53
N LYS A 380 13.92 11.10 8.38
CA LYS A 380 13.35 12.44 8.29
C LYS A 380 12.08 12.60 9.11
N TYR A 381 11.08 11.72 8.91
CA TYR A 381 9.82 11.79 9.65
C TYR A 381 9.99 11.58 11.17
N ALA A 382 11.01 10.82 11.58
CA ALA A 382 11.30 10.64 13.00
C ALA A 382 11.70 11.96 13.67
N ASN A 383 12.42 12.81 12.94
CA ASN A 383 12.93 14.10 13.41
C ASN A 383 11.93 15.25 13.20
N GLU A 384 11.12 15.19 12.14
CA GLU A 384 10.16 16.23 11.76
C GLU A 384 8.74 15.61 11.59
N PRO A 385 8.11 15.15 12.67
CA PRO A 385 6.83 14.48 12.59
C PRO A 385 5.67 15.46 12.27
N TYR A 386 4.66 14.94 11.58
CA TYR A 386 3.43 15.67 11.22
C TYR A 386 2.25 14.71 11.14
N VAL A 387 1.04 15.26 11.12
CA VAL A 387 -0.18 14.54 10.74
C VAL A 387 -0.81 15.26 9.56
N ARG A 388 -0.85 14.60 8.40
CA ARG A 388 -1.49 15.10 7.20
C ARG A 388 -2.92 14.59 7.09
N VAL A 389 -3.88 15.52 7.06
CA VAL A 389 -5.30 15.23 6.93
C VAL A 389 -5.66 15.10 5.45
N LEU A 390 -6.15 13.94 5.02
CA LEU A 390 -6.64 13.70 3.67
C LEU A 390 -8.15 13.99 3.50
N GLY A 391 -8.92 13.79 4.57
CA GLY A 391 -10.34 14.11 4.52
C GLY A 391 -11.06 13.81 5.83
N PHE A 392 -12.26 14.36 5.97
CA PHE A 392 -13.10 14.21 7.16
C PHE A 392 -14.58 14.48 6.86
N ASP A 393 -15.44 13.88 7.67
CA ASP A 393 -16.85 14.24 7.81
C ASP A 393 -17.04 15.24 8.95
N LYS A 394 -18.31 15.57 9.29
CA LYS A 394 -18.64 16.49 10.38
C LYS A 394 -18.05 16.02 11.72
N LYS A 395 -18.13 14.74 12.07
CA LYS A 395 -17.57 14.20 13.33
C LYS A 395 -16.04 14.27 13.35
N GLY A 396 -15.39 13.97 12.22
CA GLY A 396 -13.95 14.11 12.06
C GLY A 396 -13.49 15.55 12.22
N GLN A 397 -14.25 16.53 11.72
CA GLN A 397 -13.99 17.96 11.92
C GLN A 397 -14.11 18.36 13.41
N GLU A 398 -15.15 17.88 14.09
CA GLU A 398 -15.33 18.10 15.54
C GLU A 398 -14.17 17.51 16.33
N TYR A 399 -13.70 16.28 15.96
CA TYR A 399 -12.55 15.68 16.59
C TYR A 399 -11.26 16.44 16.38
N LEU A 400 -10.95 16.86 15.14
CA LEU A 400 -9.79 17.68 14.85
C LEU A 400 -9.78 18.97 15.69
N SER A 401 -10.95 19.59 15.88
CA SER A 401 -11.11 20.77 16.73
C SER A 401 -10.88 20.45 18.20
N TYR A 402 -11.36 19.29 18.69
CA TYR A 402 -11.19 18.79 20.04
C TYR A 402 -9.72 18.54 20.40
N ILE A 403 -8.96 17.84 19.50
CA ILE A 403 -7.56 17.49 19.77
C ILE A 403 -6.57 18.63 19.49
N ARG A 404 -6.96 19.68 18.79
CA ARG A 404 -6.08 20.76 18.29
C ARG A 404 -5.14 21.33 19.35
N LYS A 405 -5.58 21.37 20.62
CA LYS A 405 -4.77 21.93 21.73
C LYS A 405 -3.84 20.93 22.36
N THR A 406 -4.01 19.64 22.07
CA THR A 406 -3.25 18.53 22.69
C THR A 406 -2.28 17.87 21.72
N VAL A 407 -2.43 18.12 20.42
CA VAL A 407 -1.51 17.60 19.40
C VAL A 407 -0.25 18.44 19.38
N GLU A 408 0.89 17.78 19.52
CA GLU A 408 2.22 18.40 19.62
C GLU A 408 2.93 18.56 18.27
N VAL A 409 2.34 18.02 17.21
CA VAL A 409 2.90 18.06 15.87
C VAL A 409 1.98 18.85 14.92
N PRO A 410 2.47 19.39 13.78
CA PRO A 410 1.62 20.06 12.81
C PRO A 410 0.47 19.17 12.30
N LEU A 411 -0.77 19.66 12.41
CA LEU A 411 -1.95 19.11 11.74
C LEU A 411 -2.11 19.79 10.38
N ILE A 412 -1.73 19.10 9.32
CA ILE A 412 -1.60 19.68 7.99
C ILE A 412 -2.85 19.42 7.17
N THR A 413 -3.57 20.48 6.81
CA THR A 413 -4.70 20.46 5.89
C THR A 413 -4.41 21.21 4.59
N LYS A 414 -3.33 21.99 4.54
CA LYS A 414 -2.91 22.77 3.38
C LYS A 414 -1.43 22.47 3.08
N THR A 415 -1.22 21.72 2.03
CA THR A 415 0.12 21.19 1.66
C THR A 415 1.14 22.31 1.39
N ALA A 416 0.70 23.42 0.75
CA ALA A 416 1.59 24.51 0.37
C ALA A 416 2.29 25.18 1.57
N ASP A 417 1.66 25.18 2.76
CA ASP A 417 2.21 25.80 3.96
C ASP A 417 3.30 24.95 4.64
N TYR A 418 3.38 23.64 4.29
CA TYR A 418 4.27 22.66 4.90
C TYR A 418 5.04 21.81 3.86
N LYS A 419 5.32 22.39 2.69
CA LYS A 419 5.92 21.65 1.55
C LYS A 419 7.22 20.92 1.91
N GLU A 420 8.07 21.53 2.76
CA GLU A 420 9.37 20.95 3.11
C GLU A 420 9.25 19.70 3.98
N MET A 421 8.28 19.67 4.89
CA MET A 421 7.98 18.50 5.70
C MET A 421 7.38 17.36 4.87
N LEU A 422 6.56 17.70 3.87
CA LEU A 422 5.82 16.77 3.02
C LEU A 422 6.54 16.39 1.72
N LEU A 423 7.82 16.74 1.54
CA LEU A 423 8.52 16.55 0.26
C LEU A 423 8.43 15.13 -0.29
N ASP A 424 8.60 14.13 0.57
CA ASP A 424 8.58 12.73 0.15
C ASP A 424 7.18 12.29 -0.29
N ASP A 425 6.14 12.68 0.44
CA ASP A 425 4.74 12.37 0.10
C ASP A 425 4.30 13.09 -1.17
N ILE A 426 4.68 14.39 -1.32
CA ILE A 426 4.41 15.17 -2.52
C ILE A 426 5.13 14.58 -3.74
N HIS A 427 6.39 14.17 -3.58
CA HIS A 427 7.16 13.56 -4.65
C HIS A 427 6.55 12.24 -5.10
N ALA A 428 6.15 11.38 -4.16
CA ALA A 428 5.45 10.14 -4.46
C ALA A 428 4.12 10.40 -5.20
N ALA A 429 3.31 11.36 -4.74
CA ALA A 429 2.08 11.75 -5.41
C ALA A 429 2.33 12.29 -6.83
N ASN A 430 3.38 13.08 -7.04
CA ASN A 430 3.73 13.60 -8.37
C ASN A 430 4.14 12.48 -9.33
N ILE A 431 4.92 11.49 -8.88
CA ILE A 431 5.25 10.32 -9.69
C ILE A 431 3.98 9.55 -10.06
N TYR A 432 3.08 9.32 -9.10
CA TYR A 432 1.81 8.65 -9.35
C TYR A 432 0.98 9.42 -10.39
N ASN A 433 0.83 10.73 -10.23
CA ASN A 433 0.07 11.58 -11.16
C ASN A 433 0.71 11.63 -12.57
N MET A 434 2.05 11.59 -12.67
CA MET A 434 2.73 11.45 -13.96
C MET A 434 2.41 10.14 -14.66
N ILE A 435 2.33 9.03 -13.92
CA ILE A 435 1.94 7.72 -14.45
C ILE A 435 0.50 7.76 -14.96
N VAL A 436 -0.42 8.34 -14.17
CA VAL A 436 -1.83 8.54 -14.58
C VAL A 436 -1.89 9.38 -15.87
N ALA A 437 -1.19 10.51 -15.91
CA ALA A 437 -1.16 11.40 -17.07
C ALA A 437 -0.60 10.70 -18.33
N GLY A 438 0.49 9.94 -18.18
CA GLY A 438 1.10 9.18 -19.27
C GLY A 438 0.19 8.08 -19.81
N LYS A 439 -0.54 7.39 -18.92
CA LYS A 439 -1.41 6.26 -19.29
C LYS A 439 -2.75 6.70 -19.91
N TYR A 440 -3.36 7.76 -19.38
CA TYR A 440 -4.73 8.16 -19.71
C TYR A 440 -4.83 9.50 -20.44
N GLY A 441 -3.73 10.22 -20.60
CA GLY A 441 -3.73 11.53 -21.23
C GLY A 441 -4.47 12.62 -20.43
N VAL A 442 -4.76 12.36 -19.14
CA VAL A 442 -5.52 13.27 -18.27
C VAL A 442 -4.60 14.10 -17.42
N LYS A 443 -5.03 15.32 -17.08
CA LYS A 443 -4.31 16.17 -16.15
C LYS A 443 -4.85 15.96 -14.74
N GLU A 444 -4.08 15.30 -13.89
CA GLU A 444 -4.40 15.18 -12.48
C GLU A 444 -3.95 16.39 -11.68
N PHE A 445 -4.74 16.73 -10.65
CA PHE A 445 -4.38 17.80 -9.73
C PHE A 445 -3.41 17.28 -8.68
N GLY A 446 -2.25 17.94 -8.57
CA GLY A 446 -1.26 17.64 -7.54
C GLY A 446 -1.68 18.06 -6.13
N ASP A 447 -0.93 17.60 -5.15
CA ASP A 447 -1.15 17.83 -3.72
C ASP A 447 -1.21 19.32 -3.31
N PHE A 448 -0.60 20.21 -4.11
CA PHE A 448 -0.62 21.65 -3.81
C PHE A 448 -1.96 22.33 -4.06
N VAL A 449 -2.80 21.76 -4.92
CA VAL A 449 -4.10 22.34 -5.29
C VAL A 449 -5.29 21.58 -4.72
N ARG A 450 -5.07 20.38 -4.21
CA ARG A 450 -6.10 19.56 -3.53
C ARG A 450 -6.07 19.83 -2.02
N GLY A 451 -7.22 20.23 -1.47
CA GLY A 451 -7.46 20.25 -0.03
C GLY A 451 -8.02 18.92 0.46
N PRO A 452 -8.26 18.78 1.79
CA PRO A 452 -8.91 17.60 2.34
C PRO A 452 -10.31 17.38 1.75
N VAL A 453 -10.64 16.10 1.48
CA VAL A 453 -11.98 15.68 1.08
C VAL A 453 -12.96 15.95 2.22
N ARG A 454 -14.15 16.51 1.91
CA ARG A 454 -15.20 16.79 2.89
C ARG A 454 -16.51 16.16 2.42
N VAL A 455 -17.17 15.44 3.30
CA VAL A 455 -18.47 14.80 3.06
C VAL A 455 -19.47 15.16 4.15
#